data_b14ffac6b71a88bbc4aa609433c0e077
#
_entry.id   b14ffac6b71a88bbc4aa609433c0e077
#
_cell.length_a   1.000
_cell.length_b   1.000
_cell.length_c   1.000
_cell.angle_alpha   90.00
_cell.angle_beta   90.00
_cell.angle_gamma   90.00
#
_symmetry.space_group_name_H-M   'P 1'
#
loop_
_entity.id
_entity.type
_entity.pdbx_description
1 polymer ?
#
loop_
_entity_poly.entity_id
_entity_poly.type
_entity_poly.pdbx_seq_one_letter_code
_entity_poly.pdbx_strand_id
1 'polypeptide(L)'
;MLLLVLIGCTAAAHSQTGSKPKQFSQFPDQITCSETMLADIFRNPAGASISISFSPAFSFDGAVVNNIVKYSNLQSAVIRSPYFHNSIFSLSRITNKDNSITYVGRIIHKDFADGYELRQNASGQYQLTKIETDRVMPDCSQQ
;
A
#
# COMPACT_ATOMS: atom_id res chain seq x y z
N MET A 1 -60.04 17.20 -32.68
CA MET A 1 -59.49 17.45 -31.35
C MET A 1 -58.48 16.32 -31.10
N LEU A 2 -57.20 16.62 -31.35
CA LEU A 2 -56.10 15.64 -31.30
C LEU A 2 -55.34 15.82 -29.99
N LEU A 3 -55.42 14.81 -29.09
CA LEU A 3 -54.77 14.82 -27.79
C LEU A 3 -53.37 14.23 -27.93
N LEU A 4 -52.34 15.05 -27.86
CA LEU A 4 -50.92 14.64 -27.89
C LEU A 4 -50.48 14.33 -26.46
N VAL A 5 -50.29 13.02 -26.16
CA VAL A 5 -49.73 12.57 -24.87
C VAL A 5 -48.21 12.55 -25.01
N LEU A 6 -47.53 13.48 -24.31
CA LEU A 6 -46.08 13.52 -24.15
C LEU A 6 -45.67 12.56 -23.03
N ILE A 7 -45.07 11.41 -23.40
CA ILE A 7 -44.45 10.48 -22.42
C ILE A 7 -43.02 11.00 -22.17
N GLY A 8 -42.82 11.62 -20.98
CA GLY A 8 -41.51 12.02 -20.51
C GLY A 8 -40.74 10.81 -19.98
N CYS A 9 -39.70 10.35 -20.73
CA CYS A 9 -38.72 9.40 -20.20
C CYS A 9 -37.77 10.10 -19.23
N THR A 10 -37.94 9.91 -17.92
CA THR A 10 -36.96 10.28 -16.91
C THR A 10 -35.88 9.22 -16.91
N ALA A 11 -34.72 9.50 -17.53
CA ALA A 11 -33.51 8.72 -17.37
C ALA A 11 -32.95 8.96 -15.96
N ALA A 12 -33.15 8.00 -15.07
CA ALA A 12 -32.46 7.98 -13.77
C ALA A 12 -30.98 7.70 -14.03
N ALA A 13 -30.15 8.73 -13.97
CA ALA A 13 -28.69 8.57 -13.96
C ALA A 13 -28.28 7.93 -12.62
N HIS A 14 -28.11 6.59 -12.63
CA HIS A 14 -27.45 5.89 -11.56
C HIS A 14 -25.96 6.24 -11.65
N SER A 15 -25.48 7.14 -10.78
CA SER A 15 -24.06 7.28 -10.54
C SER A 15 -23.59 6.00 -9.85
N GLN A 16 -23.02 5.08 -10.63
CA GLN A 16 -22.29 3.94 -10.07
C GLN A 16 -21.03 4.51 -9.45
N THR A 17 -21.03 4.65 -8.12
CA THR A 17 -19.79 4.73 -7.34
C THR A 17 -19.11 3.38 -7.47
N GLY A 18 -18.35 3.19 -8.54
CA GLY A 18 -17.60 1.97 -8.78
C GLY A 18 -16.57 1.80 -7.67
N SER A 19 -16.72 0.74 -6.84
CA SER A 19 -15.70 0.36 -5.88
C SER A 19 -14.40 0.09 -6.63
N LYS A 20 -13.27 0.62 -6.12
CA LYS A 20 -11.95 0.38 -6.71
C LYS A 20 -11.66 -1.14 -6.75
N PRO A 21 -11.00 -1.65 -7.79
CA PRO A 21 -10.62 -3.05 -7.86
C PRO A 21 -9.61 -3.41 -6.76
N LYS A 22 -9.49 -4.71 -6.45
CA LYS A 22 -8.47 -5.24 -5.53
C LYS A 22 -7.35 -5.89 -6.31
N GLN A 23 -6.09 -5.54 -6.03
CA GLN A 23 -4.92 -6.13 -6.71
C GLN A 23 -4.26 -7.25 -5.90
N PHE A 24 -4.48 -7.29 -4.58
CA PHE A 24 -3.88 -8.27 -3.69
C PHE A 24 -4.83 -9.38 -3.24
N SER A 25 -6.02 -9.50 -3.86
CA SER A 25 -7.06 -10.47 -3.47
C SER A 25 -6.58 -11.93 -3.45
N GLN A 26 -5.64 -12.29 -4.35
CA GLN A 26 -5.10 -13.65 -4.48
C GLN A 26 -3.96 -13.98 -3.50
N PHE A 27 -3.44 -12.98 -2.78
CA PHE A 27 -2.35 -13.16 -1.84
C PHE A 27 -2.87 -13.34 -0.41
N PRO A 28 -2.05 -13.90 0.50
CA PRO A 28 -2.46 -14.12 1.89
C PRO A 28 -2.87 -12.83 2.60
N ASP A 29 -3.80 -12.93 3.56
CA ASP A 29 -4.24 -11.78 4.37
C ASP A 29 -3.18 -11.33 5.37
N GLN A 30 -2.31 -12.27 5.77
CA GLN A 30 -1.22 -12.02 6.71
C GLN A 30 0.06 -12.72 6.23
N ILE A 31 1.18 -12.00 6.25
CA ILE A 31 2.49 -12.49 5.83
C ILE A 31 3.51 -12.10 6.88
N THR A 32 4.14 -13.08 7.52
CA THR A 32 5.22 -12.83 8.49
C THR A 32 6.49 -12.40 7.76
N CYS A 33 7.11 -11.33 8.23
CA CYS A 33 8.30 -10.73 7.64
C CYS A 33 9.51 -10.86 8.57
N SER A 34 10.67 -11.15 8.00
CA SER A 34 11.93 -11.16 8.72
C SER A 34 12.42 -9.72 8.96
N GLU A 35 12.85 -9.41 10.18
CA GLU A 35 13.48 -8.13 10.51
C GLU A 35 14.75 -7.89 9.70
N THR A 36 15.55 -8.94 9.48
CA THR A 36 16.76 -8.86 8.65
C THR A 36 16.44 -8.41 7.23
N MET A 37 15.39 -8.98 6.62
CA MET A 37 14.94 -8.58 5.29
C MET A 37 14.51 -7.11 5.25
N LEU A 38 13.81 -6.62 6.28
CA LEU A 38 13.41 -5.21 6.38
C LEU A 38 14.63 -4.29 6.51
N ALA A 39 15.63 -4.69 7.30
CA ALA A 39 16.89 -3.96 7.44
C ALA A 39 17.67 -3.89 6.12
N ASP A 40 17.69 -4.97 5.35
CA ASP A 40 18.42 -5.06 4.08
C ASP A 40 17.86 -4.10 3.01
N ILE A 41 16.58 -3.77 3.07
CA ILE A 41 15.98 -2.77 2.15
C ILE A 41 16.72 -1.43 2.24
N PHE A 42 17.12 -1.00 3.43
CA PHE A 42 17.79 0.28 3.65
C PHE A 42 19.26 0.32 3.19
N ARG A 43 19.84 -0.82 2.78
CA ARG A 43 21.20 -0.88 2.19
C ARG A 43 21.21 -0.52 0.71
N ASN A 44 20.05 -0.46 0.06
CA ASN A 44 19.93 -0.21 -1.37
C ASN A 44 19.80 1.28 -1.63
N PRO A 45 20.66 1.88 -2.47
CA PRO A 45 20.57 3.29 -2.81
C PRO A 45 19.38 3.57 -3.74
N ALA A 46 18.97 4.83 -3.82
CA ALA A 46 17.99 5.28 -4.81
C ALA A 46 18.44 4.90 -6.23
N GLY A 47 17.52 4.44 -7.06
CA GLY A 47 17.76 3.92 -8.41
C GLY A 47 18.09 2.43 -8.48
N ALA A 48 18.41 1.76 -7.37
CA ALA A 48 18.70 0.33 -7.37
C ALA A 48 17.43 -0.49 -7.63
N SER A 49 17.56 -1.57 -8.40
CA SER A 49 16.54 -2.61 -8.49
C SER A 49 16.61 -3.51 -7.25
N ILE A 50 15.45 -3.86 -6.70
CA ILE A 50 15.34 -4.68 -5.50
C ILE A 50 14.25 -5.73 -5.69
N SER A 51 14.50 -6.94 -5.16
CA SER A 51 13.51 -8.01 -5.04
C SER A 51 13.32 -8.32 -3.56
N ILE A 52 12.09 -8.14 -3.07
CA ILE A 52 11.72 -8.36 -1.67
C ILE A 52 10.81 -9.58 -1.61
N SER A 53 11.35 -10.72 -1.23
CA SER A 53 10.57 -11.95 -1.04
C SER A 53 10.02 -12.01 0.38
N PHE A 54 8.81 -11.53 0.58
CA PHE A 54 8.13 -11.57 1.89
C PHE A 54 7.72 -12.98 2.30
N SER A 55 7.36 -13.82 1.33
CA SER A 55 7.04 -15.23 1.52
C SER A 55 7.18 -15.96 0.18
N PRO A 56 7.15 -17.32 0.16
CA PRO A 56 7.11 -18.07 -1.10
C PRO A 56 5.94 -17.69 -2.01
N ALA A 57 4.85 -17.17 -1.43
CA ALA A 57 3.64 -16.77 -2.16
C ALA A 57 3.61 -15.29 -2.54
N PHE A 58 4.47 -14.44 -1.99
CA PHE A 58 4.42 -13.00 -2.23
C PHE A 58 5.81 -12.36 -2.27
N SER A 59 6.17 -11.86 -3.45
CA SER A 59 7.37 -11.04 -3.68
C SER A 59 6.95 -9.66 -4.18
N PHE A 60 7.70 -8.64 -3.77
CA PHE A 60 7.52 -7.28 -4.24
C PHE A 60 8.81 -6.80 -4.89
N ASP A 61 8.84 -6.91 -6.21
CA ASP A 61 10.00 -6.53 -7.03
C ASP A 61 9.81 -5.11 -7.55
N GLY A 62 10.86 -4.31 -7.53
CA GLY A 62 10.76 -2.94 -7.96
C GLY A 62 12.08 -2.19 -7.95
N ALA A 63 11.98 -0.86 -7.98
CA ALA A 63 13.10 0.05 -7.89
C ALA A 63 12.98 0.93 -6.64
N VAL A 64 14.09 1.18 -5.98
CA VAL A 64 14.19 2.13 -4.88
C VAL A 64 14.05 3.54 -5.45
N VAL A 65 12.95 4.22 -5.14
CA VAL A 65 12.70 5.61 -5.57
C VAL A 65 13.49 6.59 -4.72
N ASN A 66 13.50 6.34 -3.39
CA ASN A 66 14.36 7.07 -2.47
C ASN A 66 14.71 6.20 -1.26
N ASN A 67 15.80 6.58 -0.58
CA ASN A 67 16.24 6.01 0.68
C ASN A 67 17.00 7.11 1.42
N ILE A 68 16.33 7.79 2.34
CA ILE A 68 16.84 9.01 2.98
C ILE A 68 16.72 8.96 4.50
N VAL A 69 17.71 9.49 5.17
CA VAL A 69 17.66 9.81 6.60
C VAL A 69 16.94 11.15 6.74
N LYS A 70 15.72 11.13 7.27
CA LYS A 70 14.89 12.32 7.49
C LYS A 70 15.27 13.04 8.78
N TYR A 71 15.51 12.28 9.83
CA TYR A 71 15.92 12.75 11.15
C TYR A 71 16.95 11.79 11.71
N SER A 72 17.65 12.18 12.78
CA SER A 72 18.68 11.35 13.43
C SER A 72 18.18 9.96 13.85
N ASN A 73 16.87 9.82 14.06
CA ASN A 73 16.22 8.58 14.47
C ASN A 73 15.23 8.02 13.42
N LEU A 74 15.15 8.59 12.22
CA LEU A 74 14.19 8.18 11.20
C LEU A 74 14.84 8.11 9.82
N GLN A 75 14.85 6.91 9.23
CA GLN A 75 15.19 6.67 7.84
C GLN A 75 13.96 6.15 7.09
N SER A 76 13.75 6.60 5.87
CA SER A 76 12.62 6.23 5.03
C SER A 76 13.09 5.73 3.67
N ALA A 77 12.57 4.58 3.25
CA ALA A 77 12.76 4.02 1.92
C ALA A 77 11.43 3.93 1.19
N VAL A 78 11.44 4.20 -0.11
CA VAL A 78 10.27 4.09 -0.99
C VAL A 78 10.65 3.24 -2.18
N ILE A 79 9.92 2.16 -2.38
CA ILE A 79 10.09 1.23 -3.49
C ILE A 79 8.84 1.29 -4.37
N ARG A 80 9.03 1.34 -5.69
CA ARG A 80 7.94 1.30 -6.67
C ARG A 80 8.03 0.03 -7.47
N SER A 81 6.92 -0.72 -7.54
CA SER A 81 6.84 -1.96 -8.30
C SER A 81 6.06 -1.81 -9.59
N PRO A 82 6.69 -1.95 -10.77
CA PRO A 82 5.97 -1.97 -12.04
C PRO A 82 5.07 -3.21 -12.19
N TYR A 83 5.36 -4.28 -11.47
CA TYR A 83 4.58 -5.54 -11.51
C TYR A 83 3.25 -5.44 -10.77
N PHE A 84 3.11 -4.48 -9.86
CA PHE A 84 1.89 -4.16 -9.15
C PHE A 84 1.36 -2.76 -9.53
N HIS A 85 1.22 -2.48 -10.83
CA HIS A 85 0.66 -1.23 -11.37
C HIS A 85 1.34 0.05 -10.83
N ASN A 86 2.63 -0.01 -10.54
CA ASN A 86 3.39 1.06 -9.87
C ASN A 86 2.97 1.32 -8.41
N SER A 87 2.46 0.31 -7.71
CA SER A 87 2.25 0.37 -6.27
C SER A 87 3.52 0.76 -5.54
N ILE A 88 3.34 1.46 -4.44
CA ILE A 88 4.42 2.00 -3.60
C ILE A 88 4.50 1.19 -2.31
N PHE A 89 5.67 0.66 -2.00
CA PHE A 89 6.02 0.24 -0.66
C PHE A 89 6.81 1.35 0.02
N SER A 90 6.18 2.00 0.99
CA SER A 90 6.82 2.98 1.87
C SER A 90 7.21 2.29 3.15
N LEU A 91 8.49 2.34 3.52
CA LEU A 91 9.03 1.71 4.72
C LEU A 91 9.80 2.75 5.55
N SER A 92 9.53 2.81 6.84
CA SER A 92 10.24 3.66 7.81
C SER A 92 10.96 2.79 8.83
N ARG A 93 12.22 3.13 9.09
CA ARG A 93 13.06 2.58 10.15
C ARG A 93 13.21 3.63 11.23
N ILE A 94 12.75 3.33 12.44
CA ILE A 94 12.72 4.24 13.56
C ILE A 94 13.67 3.69 14.64
N THR A 95 14.65 4.50 15.05
CA THR A 95 15.48 4.21 16.22
C THR A 95 14.81 4.80 17.45
N ASN A 96 14.40 3.95 18.38
CA ASN A 96 13.73 4.34 19.61
C ASN A 96 14.73 4.91 20.63
N LYS A 97 14.23 5.50 21.71
CA LYS A 97 15.07 6.08 22.79
C LYS A 97 15.95 5.05 23.50
N ASP A 98 15.54 3.78 23.52
CA ASP A 98 16.29 2.64 24.08
C ASP A 98 17.22 1.98 23.05
N ASN A 99 17.45 2.62 21.89
CA ASN A 99 18.23 2.12 20.74
C ASN A 99 17.63 0.90 20.04
N SER A 100 16.44 0.45 20.39
CA SER A 100 15.74 -0.56 19.61
C SER A 100 15.29 0.01 18.27
N ILE A 101 15.10 -0.87 17.28
CA ILE A 101 14.63 -0.51 15.96
C ILE A 101 13.19 -0.94 15.77
N THR A 102 12.36 -0.05 15.23
CA THR A 102 10.99 -0.35 14.80
C THR A 102 10.85 -0.07 13.32
N TYR A 103 10.20 -0.99 12.61
CA TYR A 103 9.83 -0.83 11.21
C TYR A 103 8.32 -0.66 11.10
N VAL A 104 7.89 0.31 10.29
CA VAL A 104 6.48 0.50 9.91
C VAL A 104 6.42 0.79 8.41
N GLY A 105 5.39 0.32 7.73
CA GLY A 105 5.29 0.54 6.30
C GLY A 105 3.93 0.19 5.72
N ARG A 106 3.74 0.52 4.44
CA ARG A 106 2.54 0.19 3.69
C ARG A 106 2.86 -0.07 2.22
N ILE A 107 2.17 -1.05 1.64
CA ILE A 107 2.12 -1.28 0.20
C ILE A 107 0.74 -0.83 -0.26
N ILE A 108 0.67 0.24 -1.05
CA ILE A 108 -0.58 0.84 -1.50
C ILE A 108 -0.49 1.38 -2.93
N HIS A 109 -1.66 1.52 -3.57
CA HIS A 109 -1.85 2.25 -4.80
C HIS A 109 -3.19 3.00 -4.76
N LYS A 110 -3.22 4.23 -5.27
CA LYS A 110 -4.41 5.11 -5.20
C LYS A 110 -5.65 4.56 -5.93
N ASP A 111 -5.45 3.74 -6.97
CA ASP A 111 -6.53 3.23 -7.83
C ASP A 111 -7.05 1.84 -7.41
N PHE A 112 -6.51 1.27 -6.33
CA PHE A 112 -6.92 -0.03 -5.79
C PHE A 112 -7.46 0.09 -4.37
N ALA A 113 -8.44 -0.76 -4.05
CA ALA A 113 -9.13 -0.75 -2.76
C ALA A 113 -8.39 -1.49 -1.66
N ASP A 114 -7.35 -2.26 -1.99
CA ASP A 114 -6.58 -3.06 -1.05
C ASP A 114 -5.09 -2.73 -1.07
N GLY A 115 -4.43 -3.10 0.01
CA GLY A 115 -3.00 -2.94 0.20
C GLY A 115 -2.53 -3.78 1.38
N TYR A 116 -1.31 -3.49 1.85
CA TYR A 116 -0.76 -4.11 3.05
C TYR A 116 -0.23 -3.04 4.01
N GLU A 117 -0.37 -3.30 5.30
CA GLU A 117 0.28 -2.55 6.37
C GLU A 117 1.26 -3.44 7.12
N LEU A 118 2.50 -2.95 7.29
CA LEU A 118 3.56 -3.61 8.05
C LEU A 118 3.57 -3.09 9.48
N ARG A 119 3.39 -3.99 10.44
CA ARG A 119 3.52 -3.72 11.88
C ARG A 119 4.03 -4.94 12.63
N GLN A 120 4.48 -4.72 13.86
CA GLN A 120 4.69 -5.84 14.79
C GLN A 120 3.35 -6.33 15.32
N ASN A 121 3.21 -7.65 15.41
CA ASN A 121 2.08 -8.30 16.09
C ASN A 121 2.32 -8.35 17.61
N ALA A 122 1.36 -8.93 18.36
CA ALA A 122 1.45 -9.03 19.81
C ALA A 122 2.66 -9.84 20.33
N SER A 123 3.24 -10.73 19.51
CA SER A 123 4.46 -11.51 19.83
C SER A 123 5.75 -10.81 19.38
N GLY A 124 5.69 -9.58 18.87
CA GLY A 124 6.85 -8.80 18.42
C GLY A 124 7.35 -9.18 17.02
N GLN A 125 6.67 -10.05 16.29
CA GLN A 125 7.02 -10.41 14.91
C GLN A 125 6.48 -9.38 13.95
N TYR A 126 7.24 -9.03 12.92
CA TYR A 126 6.76 -8.19 11.83
C TYR A 126 5.81 -8.96 10.92
N GLN A 127 4.73 -8.31 10.56
CA GLN A 127 3.68 -8.89 9.74
C GLN A 127 3.11 -7.85 8.77
N LEU A 128 3.01 -8.22 7.49
CA LEU A 128 2.16 -7.52 6.53
C LEU A 128 0.74 -8.03 6.72
N THR A 129 -0.17 -7.12 7.01
CA THR A 129 -1.60 -7.41 7.13
C THR A 129 -2.35 -6.67 6.03
N LYS A 130 -3.22 -7.37 5.32
CA LYS A 130 -4.04 -6.78 4.26
C LYS A 130 -4.97 -5.70 4.84
N ILE A 131 -5.07 -4.58 4.14
CA ILE A 131 -5.90 -3.43 4.53
C ILE A 131 -6.82 -3.01 3.39
N GLU A 132 -7.93 -2.36 3.73
CA GLU A 132 -8.79 -1.63 2.79
C GLU A 132 -8.27 -0.19 2.69
N THR A 133 -7.79 0.22 1.51
CA THR A 133 -7.12 1.52 1.33
C THR A 133 -8.06 2.71 1.46
N ASP A 134 -9.34 2.55 1.11
CA ASP A 134 -10.35 3.62 1.23
C ASP A 134 -10.58 4.07 2.67
N ARG A 135 -10.28 3.20 3.65
CA ARG A 135 -10.32 3.55 5.08
C ARG A 135 -9.08 4.30 5.57
N VAL A 136 -7.96 4.16 4.84
CA VAL A 136 -6.65 4.71 5.24
C VAL A 136 -6.28 5.96 4.44
N MET A 137 -6.88 6.12 3.25
CA MET A 137 -6.72 7.25 2.36
C MET A 137 -8.13 7.71 1.93
N PRO A 138 -8.86 8.46 2.76
CA PRO A 138 -10.12 9.04 2.33
C PRO A 138 -9.88 9.96 1.13
N ASP A 139 -10.67 9.78 0.07
CA ASP A 139 -10.64 10.65 -1.09
C ASP A 139 -10.97 12.09 -0.65
N CYS A 140 -10.08 13.04 -0.94
CA CYS A 140 -10.31 14.47 -0.71
C CYS A 140 -11.41 15.07 -1.61
N SER A 141 -12.08 14.26 -2.41
CA SER A 141 -13.12 14.69 -3.36
C SER A 141 -14.53 14.80 -2.76
N GLN A 142 -14.69 14.56 -1.45
CA GLN A 142 -15.95 14.74 -0.73
C GLN A 142 -15.89 15.95 0.21
N GLN A 143 -15.77 17.13 -0.37
CA GLN A 143 -16.16 18.40 0.26
C GLN A 143 -17.05 19.20 -0.68
#